data_a4c54b76af8198017780a1a5b978333f
#
_entry.id   a4c54b76af8198017780a1a5b978333f
#
_cell.length_a   1.000
_cell.length_b   1.000
_cell.length_c   1.000
_cell.angle_alpha   90.00
_cell.angle_beta   90.00
_cell.angle_gamma   90.00
#
_symmetry.space_group_name_H-M   'P 1'
#
loop_
_entity.id
_entity.type
_entity.pdbx_description
1 polymer ?
#
loop_
_entity_poly.entity_id
_entity_poly.type
_entity_poly.pdbx_seq_one_letter_code
_entity_poly.pdbx_strand_id
1 'polypeptide(L)'
;SKPVEQSELRARLHAGARILSLEADLAARNTRLSEALRQIEQDLELAARIQQSVLPAHQLCYQGFFSDWIFLPSAWVSGDIFNVFPLGEHLGFYCVDVSGHGVGAAMMSLAVARQFLHGRAVERFLFSADNQPASPAEVVQILNGRFCSDEAEIVSYFTLIYGVIDLTTGEGKLCQAGHPTPFIVTVDGGVRS
;
A
#
# COMPACT_ATOMS: atom_id res chain seq x y z
N SER A 1 -14.01 -44.14 56.72
CA SER A 1 -14.28 -42.89 56.02
C SER A 1 -14.35 -41.80 57.06
N LYS A 2 -13.46 -40.79 57.01
CA LYS A 2 -13.55 -39.64 57.88
C LYS A 2 -14.76 -38.80 57.45
N PRO A 3 -15.57 -38.29 58.39
CA PRO A 3 -16.64 -37.37 58.08
C PRO A 3 -16.06 -36.14 57.45
N VAL A 4 -16.55 -35.75 56.25
CA VAL A 4 -16.14 -34.50 55.54
C VAL A 4 -16.64 -33.33 56.40
N GLU A 5 -15.74 -32.47 56.81
CA GLU A 5 -16.14 -31.24 57.54
C GLU A 5 -16.96 -30.34 56.63
N GLN A 6 -18.07 -29.84 57.12
CA GLN A 6 -19.01 -29.02 56.33
C GLN A 6 -18.37 -27.74 55.79
N SER A 7 -17.40 -27.20 56.53
CA SER A 7 -16.58 -26.05 56.15
C SER A 7 -15.70 -26.35 54.92
N GLU A 8 -15.03 -27.47 54.90
CA GLU A 8 -14.17 -27.93 53.77
C GLU A 8 -15.01 -28.18 52.52
N LEU A 9 -16.17 -28.86 52.65
CA LEU A 9 -17.07 -29.09 51.53
C LEU A 9 -17.54 -27.76 50.89
N ARG A 10 -17.96 -26.78 51.72
CA ARG A 10 -18.34 -25.45 51.26
C ARG A 10 -17.21 -24.74 50.53
N ALA A 11 -16.00 -24.76 51.09
CA ALA A 11 -14.83 -24.14 50.44
C ALA A 11 -14.54 -24.75 49.08
N ARG A 12 -14.59 -26.08 48.96
CA ARG A 12 -14.39 -26.79 47.67
C ARG A 12 -15.49 -26.49 46.65
N LEU A 13 -16.74 -26.38 47.10
CA LEU A 13 -17.86 -26.05 46.20
C LEU A 13 -17.73 -24.59 45.71
N HIS A 14 -17.38 -23.63 46.57
CA HIS A 14 -17.13 -22.27 46.19
C HIS A 14 -15.96 -22.14 45.23
N ALA A 15 -14.85 -22.85 45.47
CA ALA A 15 -13.70 -22.87 44.58
C ALA A 15 -14.09 -23.47 43.22
N GLY A 16 -14.81 -24.59 43.18
CA GLY A 16 -15.29 -25.19 41.95
C GLY A 16 -16.25 -24.28 41.17
N ALA A 17 -17.22 -23.67 41.86
CA ALA A 17 -18.13 -22.72 41.22
C ALA A 17 -17.38 -21.51 40.62
N ARG A 18 -16.36 -20.98 41.32
CA ARG A 18 -15.53 -19.90 40.87
C ARG A 18 -14.71 -20.31 39.61
N ILE A 19 -14.13 -21.52 39.61
CA ILE A 19 -13.38 -22.05 38.45
C ILE A 19 -14.30 -22.13 37.24
N LEU A 20 -15.48 -22.76 37.38
CA LEU A 20 -16.44 -22.86 36.26
C LEU A 20 -16.90 -21.48 35.75
N SER A 21 -17.11 -20.52 36.64
CA SER A 21 -17.45 -19.16 36.25
C SER A 21 -16.31 -18.49 35.44
N LEU A 22 -15.05 -18.64 35.89
CA LEU A 22 -13.89 -18.08 35.18
C LEU A 22 -13.67 -18.79 33.84
N GLU A 23 -13.86 -20.08 33.74
CA GLU A 23 -13.77 -20.81 32.47
C GLU A 23 -14.85 -20.38 31.49
N ALA A 24 -16.09 -20.19 31.95
CA ALA A 24 -17.17 -19.65 31.13
C ALA A 24 -16.88 -18.21 30.63
N ASP A 25 -16.39 -17.35 31.51
CA ASP A 25 -15.99 -15.98 31.16
C ASP A 25 -14.83 -15.97 30.15
N LEU A 26 -13.84 -16.84 30.34
CA LEU A 26 -12.71 -16.96 29.42
C LEU A 26 -13.17 -17.47 28.04
N ALA A 27 -14.02 -18.47 28.00
CA ALA A 27 -14.59 -19.00 26.76
C ALA A 27 -15.38 -17.92 26.01
N ALA A 28 -16.22 -17.14 26.72
CA ALA A 28 -16.98 -16.04 26.13
C ALA A 28 -16.07 -14.92 25.57
N ARG A 29 -15.00 -14.58 26.29
CA ARG A 29 -14.01 -13.59 25.80
C ARG A 29 -13.26 -14.09 24.59
N ASN A 30 -12.83 -15.37 24.58
CA ASN A 30 -12.16 -15.97 23.43
C ASN A 30 -13.05 -15.97 22.19
N THR A 31 -14.33 -16.30 22.33
CA THR A 31 -15.29 -16.26 21.21
C THR A 31 -15.41 -14.85 20.65
N ARG A 32 -15.61 -13.84 21.50
CA ARG A 32 -15.71 -12.44 21.08
C ARG A 32 -14.43 -11.95 20.40
N LEU A 33 -13.26 -12.32 20.93
CA LEU A 33 -11.97 -11.95 20.34
C LEU A 33 -11.80 -12.58 18.97
N SER A 34 -12.13 -13.86 18.84
CA SER A 34 -12.06 -14.58 17.54
C SER A 34 -12.99 -13.98 16.50
N GLU A 35 -14.20 -13.59 16.89
CA GLU A 35 -15.15 -12.88 16.01
C GLU A 35 -14.62 -11.52 15.55
N ALA A 36 -14.05 -10.73 16.48
CA ALA A 36 -13.48 -9.44 16.17
C ALA A 36 -12.27 -9.56 15.25
N LEU A 37 -11.37 -10.51 15.50
CA LEU A 37 -10.22 -10.77 14.63
C LEU A 37 -10.66 -11.17 13.22
N ARG A 38 -11.63 -12.06 13.09
CA ARG A 38 -12.16 -12.47 11.78
C ARG A 38 -12.75 -11.28 11.00
N GLN A 39 -13.43 -10.37 11.70
CA GLN A 39 -13.97 -9.17 11.05
C GLN A 39 -12.83 -8.26 10.53
N ILE A 40 -11.81 -8.03 11.35
CA ILE A 40 -10.63 -7.24 10.96
C ILE A 40 -9.93 -7.87 9.74
N GLU A 41 -9.75 -9.18 9.73
CA GLU A 41 -9.14 -9.89 8.60
C GLU A 41 -9.95 -9.68 7.31
N GLN A 42 -11.27 -9.80 7.37
CA GLN A 42 -12.14 -9.55 6.22
C GLN A 42 -12.04 -8.11 5.69
N ASP A 43 -11.99 -7.13 6.59
CA ASP A 43 -11.87 -5.72 6.22
C ASP A 43 -10.49 -5.44 5.57
N LEU A 44 -9.42 -6.06 6.08
CA LEU A 44 -8.08 -5.97 5.51
C LEU A 44 -7.97 -6.66 4.15
N GLU A 45 -8.62 -7.81 3.95
CA GLU A 45 -8.70 -8.45 2.63
C GLU A 45 -9.39 -7.56 1.59
N LEU A 46 -10.46 -6.88 1.99
CA LEU A 46 -11.14 -5.94 1.11
C LEU A 46 -10.23 -4.75 0.77
N ALA A 47 -9.54 -4.19 1.75
CA ALA A 47 -8.57 -3.11 1.54
C ALA A 47 -7.44 -3.54 0.59
N ALA A 48 -6.93 -4.77 0.73
CA ALA A 48 -5.92 -5.33 -0.16
C ALA A 48 -6.41 -5.42 -1.62
N ARG A 49 -7.64 -5.87 -1.83
CA ARG A 49 -8.25 -5.91 -3.18
C ARG A 49 -8.40 -4.53 -3.80
N ILE A 50 -8.78 -3.53 -2.99
CA ILE A 50 -8.87 -2.13 -3.46
C ILE A 50 -7.47 -1.64 -3.87
N GLN A 51 -6.44 -1.89 -3.06
CA GLN A 51 -5.07 -1.50 -3.39
C GLN A 51 -4.57 -2.19 -4.66
N GLN A 52 -4.81 -3.48 -4.81
CA GLN A 52 -4.44 -4.23 -6.01
C GLN A 52 -5.14 -3.72 -7.28
N SER A 53 -6.36 -3.20 -7.16
CA SER A 53 -7.10 -2.66 -8.32
C SER A 53 -6.48 -1.39 -8.92
N VAL A 54 -5.55 -0.75 -8.20
CA VAL A 54 -4.84 0.46 -8.66
C VAL A 54 -3.51 0.12 -9.32
N LEU A 55 -3.01 -1.11 -9.15
CA LEU A 55 -1.80 -1.58 -9.83
C LEU A 55 -2.04 -1.72 -11.35
N PRO A 56 -0.99 -1.65 -12.17
CA PRO A 56 -1.13 -1.82 -13.61
C PRO A 56 -1.62 -3.23 -13.97
N ALA A 57 -2.21 -3.38 -15.14
CA ALA A 57 -2.54 -4.70 -15.64
C ALA A 57 -1.28 -5.57 -15.76
N HIS A 58 -1.39 -6.85 -15.43
CA HIS A 58 -0.32 -7.80 -15.72
C HIS A 58 -0.05 -7.88 -17.22
N GLN A 59 1.23 -8.03 -17.59
CA GLN A 59 1.66 -8.19 -18.97
C GLN A 59 1.12 -7.07 -19.88
N LEU A 60 1.24 -5.82 -19.41
CA LEU A 60 0.89 -4.68 -20.23
C LEU A 60 1.78 -4.66 -21.48
N CYS A 61 1.16 -4.71 -22.67
CA CYS A 61 1.83 -4.51 -23.93
C CYS A 61 1.25 -3.26 -24.59
N TYR A 62 2.07 -2.24 -24.78
CA TYR A 62 1.66 -0.97 -25.37
C TYR A 62 2.71 -0.46 -26.33
N GLN A 63 2.37 -0.38 -27.64
CA GLN A 63 3.26 0.09 -28.71
C GLN A 63 4.68 -0.53 -28.70
N GLY A 64 4.78 -1.84 -28.45
CA GLY A 64 6.06 -2.55 -28.39
C GLY A 64 6.78 -2.50 -27.04
N PHE A 65 6.30 -1.72 -26.09
CA PHE A 65 6.73 -1.79 -24.72
C PHE A 65 6.00 -2.91 -23.99
N PHE A 66 6.75 -3.71 -23.26
CA PHE A 66 6.20 -4.78 -22.42
C PHE A 66 6.58 -4.54 -20.96
N SER A 67 5.62 -4.61 -20.07
CA SER A 67 5.88 -4.55 -18.62
C SER A 67 5.23 -5.71 -17.90
N ASP A 68 5.93 -6.22 -16.91
CA ASP A 68 5.42 -7.17 -15.93
C ASP A 68 5.94 -6.80 -14.55
N TRP A 69 5.30 -7.30 -13.50
CA TRP A 69 5.62 -6.89 -12.14
C TRP A 69 5.32 -7.98 -11.12
N ILE A 70 5.94 -7.83 -9.95
CA ILE A 70 5.67 -8.64 -8.78
C ILE A 70 5.32 -7.70 -7.62
N PHE A 71 4.22 -7.97 -6.94
CA PHE A 71 3.80 -7.24 -5.74
C PHE A 71 3.57 -8.21 -4.59
N LEU A 72 4.42 -8.13 -3.57
CA LEU A 72 4.40 -9.01 -2.40
C LEU A 72 4.32 -8.16 -1.13
N PRO A 73 3.12 -7.78 -0.68
CA PRO A 73 2.96 -7.01 0.54
C PRO A 73 3.45 -7.81 1.76
N SER A 74 4.12 -7.16 2.69
CA SER A 74 4.61 -7.79 3.94
C SER A 74 3.49 -8.15 4.92
N ALA A 75 2.31 -7.56 4.73
CA ALA A 75 1.07 -7.80 5.48
C ALA A 75 -0.10 -7.87 4.48
N TRP A 76 -1.32 -7.61 4.93
CA TRP A 76 -2.51 -7.55 4.06
C TRP A 76 -2.42 -6.42 3.02
N VAL A 77 -1.92 -5.27 3.44
CA VAL A 77 -1.77 -4.05 2.62
C VAL A 77 -0.34 -3.52 2.73
N SER A 78 0.10 -2.73 1.76
CA SER A 78 1.46 -2.21 1.65
C SER A 78 1.50 -0.68 1.61
N GLY A 79 2.59 -0.10 2.14
CA GLY A 79 2.95 1.29 1.88
C GLY A 79 3.45 1.50 0.44
N ASP A 80 3.95 0.45 -0.18
CA ASP A 80 4.40 0.49 -1.57
C ASP A 80 3.24 0.52 -2.55
N ILE A 81 3.39 1.28 -3.62
CA ILE A 81 2.50 1.26 -4.77
C ILE A 81 3.24 1.73 -6.03
N PHE A 82 2.87 1.18 -7.16
CA PHE A 82 3.44 1.55 -8.44
C PHE A 82 2.39 1.47 -9.55
N ASN A 83 2.66 2.13 -10.66
CA ASN A 83 1.86 1.96 -11.86
C ASN A 83 2.69 2.27 -13.11
N VAL A 84 2.22 1.75 -14.24
CA VAL A 84 2.68 2.04 -15.59
C VAL A 84 1.43 2.34 -16.42
N PHE A 85 1.39 3.47 -17.08
CA PHE A 85 0.18 3.94 -17.75
C PHE A 85 0.50 4.70 -19.04
N PRO A 86 -0.39 4.62 -20.05
CA PRO A 86 -0.26 5.39 -21.29
C PRO A 86 -0.34 6.90 -21.02
N LEU A 87 0.51 7.67 -21.67
CA LEU A 87 0.58 9.12 -21.59
C LEU A 87 0.73 9.71 -23.01
N GLY A 88 -0.32 9.60 -23.82
CA GLY A 88 -0.25 9.90 -25.25
C GLY A 88 0.67 8.91 -26.00
N GLU A 89 1.66 9.42 -26.72
CA GLU A 89 2.69 8.60 -27.38
C GLU A 89 3.86 8.21 -26.45
N HIS A 90 3.67 8.46 -25.16
CA HIS A 90 4.64 8.15 -24.12
C HIS A 90 4.05 7.15 -23.13
N LEU A 91 4.89 6.62 -22.28
CA LEU A 91 4.54 5.79 -21.15
C LEU A 91 4.98 6.49 -19.87
N GLY A 92 4.04 6.76 -18.98
CA GLY A 92 4.32 7.23 -17.64
C GLY A 92 4.48 6.05 -16.68
N PHE A 93 5.37 6.17 -15.70
CA PHE A 93 5.50 5.18 -14.63
C PHE A 93 5.85 5.88 -13.31
N TYR A 94 5.42 5.27 -12.22
CA TYR A 94 5.86 5.67 -10.87
C TYR A 94 6.03 4.47 -9.97
N CYS A 95 6.90 4.63 -8.97
CA CYS A 95 7.03 3.75 -7.81
C CYS A 95 7.14 4.59 -6.56
N VAL A 96 6.33 4.28 -5.56
CA VAL A 96 6.22 5.00 -4.28
C VAL A 96 6.44 4.02 -3.15
N ASP A 97 7.18 4.44 -2.12
CA ASP A 97 7.34 3.72 -0.86
C ASP A 97 7.03 4.71 0.29
N VAL A 98 5.96 4.44 1.01
CA VAL A 98 5.51 5.26 2.15
C VAL A 98 6.14 4.76 3.42
N SER A 99 6.69 5.67 4.20
CA SER A 99 7.30 5.37 5.49
C SER A 99 6.31 4.69 6.46
N GLY A 100 6.72 3.56 7.04
CA GLY A 100 5.90 2.79 7.96
C GLY A 100 5.19 1.62 7.29
N HIS A 101 4.24 1.00 8.01
CA HIS A 101 3.52 -0.19 7.53
C HIS A 101 2.05 -0.18 7.97
N GLY A 102 1.27 -1.09 7.41
CA GLY A 102 -0.14 -1.28 7.77
C GLY A 102 -1.07 -0.29 7.05
N VAL A 103 -2.27 -0.15 7.59
CA VAL A 103 -3.38 0.56 6.95
C VAL A 103 -3.07 2.03 6.68
N GLY A 104 -2.39 2.71 7.60
CA GLY A 104 -2.04 4.13 7.45
C GLY A 104 -1.14 4.37 6.23
N ALA A 105 -0.05 3.59 6.10
CA ALA A 105 0.85 3.67 4.97
C ALA A 105 0.14 3.31 3.65
N ALA A 106 -0.71 2.28 3.67
CA ALA A 106 -1.51 1.88 2.50
C ALA A 106 -2.52 2.96 2.06
N MET A 107 -3.16 3.66 3.00
CA MET A 107 -4.05 4.77 2.66
C MET A 107 -3.29 5.93 2.04
N MET A 108 -2.09 6.25 2.54
CA MET A 108 -1.23 7.28 1.95
C MET A 108 -0.77 6.86 0.54
N SER A 109 -0.34 5.62 0.34
CA SER A 109 0.06 5.14 -0.98
C SER A 109 -1.08 5.24 -2.00
N LEU A 110 -2.31 4.91 -1.61
CA LEU A 110 -3.50 5.10 -2.44
C LEU A 110 -3.80 6.59 -2.71
N ALA A 111 -3.60 7.47 -1.74
CA ALA A 111 -3.77 8.91 -1.92
C ALA A 111 -2.78 9.48 -2.94
N VAL A 112 -1.52 9.01 -2.92
CA VAL A 112 -0.51 9.34 -3.93
C VAL A 112 -0.89 8.76 -5.30
N ALA A 113 -1.24 7.48 -5.37
CA ALA A 113 -1.67 6.82 -6.61
C ALA A 113 -2.84 7.53 -7.27
N ARG A 114 -3.80 8.01 -6.48
CA ARG A 114 -4.96 8.78 -6.96
C ARG A 114 -4.56 10.05 -7.72
N GLN A 115 -3.40 10.63 -7.44
CA GLN A 115 -2.92 11.82 -8.18
C GLN A 115 -2.63 11.50 -9.65
N PHE A 116 -2.36 10.25 -9.99
CA PHE A 116 -2.08 9.77 -11.35
C PHE A 116 -3.28 9.13 -12.06
N LEU A 117 -4.44 8.98 -11.38
CA LEU A 117 -5.64 8.46 -12.00
C LEU A 117 -6.30 9.51 -12.91
N HIS A 118 -6.89 9.04 -14.01
CA HIS A 118 -7.46 9.86 -15.08
C HIS A 118 -8.48 10.91 -14.61
N GLY A 119 -8.41 12.10 -15.21
CA GLY A 119 -9.35 13.19 -15.03
C GLY A 119 -8.74 14.56 -15.38
N ARG A 120 -9.56 15.57 -15.64
CA ARG A 120 -9.11 16.92 -16.04
C ARG A 120 -8.08 17.58 -15.11
N ALA A 121 -8.11 17.23 -13.82
CA ALA A 121 -7.13 17.71 -12.85
C ALA A 121 -5.76 17.02 -13.01
N VAL A 122 -5.77 15.76 -13.44
CA VAL A 122 -4.57 14.94 -13.69
C VAL A 122 -3.93 15.35 -15.01
N GLU A 123 -4.71 15.64 -16.05
CA GLU A 123 -4.19 16.12 -17.33
C GLU A 123 -3.37 17.41 -17.16
N ARG A 124 -3.82 18.34 -16.31
CA ARG A 124 -3.07 19.58 -15.98
C ARG A 124 -1.78 19.37 -15.20
N PHE A 125 -1.63 18.23 -14.60
CA PHE A 125 -0.49 17.89 -13.75
C PHE A 125 0.56 17.06 -14.50
N LEU A 126 0.11 16.18 -15.40
CA LEU A 126 0.97 15.27 -16.17
C LEU A 126 1.34 15.83 -17.56
N PHE A 127 0.65 16.88 -18.01
CA PHE A 127 0.90 17.52 -19.30
C PHE A 127 1.21 18.99 -19.14
N SER A 128 2.16 19.47 -19.97
CA SER A 128 2.44 20.89 -20.15
C SER A 128 1.36 21.59 -20.95
N ALA A 129 1.45 22.92 -21.07
CA ALA A 129 0.51 23.71 -21.87
C ALA A 129 0.49 23.31 -23.35
N ASP A 130 1.59 22.77 -23.88
CA ASP A 130 1.75 22.31 -25.26
C ASP A 130 1.27 20.87 -25.46
N ASN A 131 0.53 20.31 -24.50
CA ASN A 131 0.03 18.93 -24.51
C ASN A 131 1.15 17.87 -24.62
N GLN A 132 2.36 18.21 -24.22
CA GLN A 132 3.47 17.28 -24.07
C GLN A 132 3.53 16.80 -22.61
N PRO A 133 4.06 15.59 -22.34
CA PRO A 133 4.26 15.16 -20.96
C PRO A 133 5.08 16.19 -20.17
N ALA A 134 4.61 16.55 -19.01
CA ALA A 134 5.34 17.42 -18.08
C ALA A 134 6.66 16.75 -17.68
N SER A 135 7.69 17.56 -17.40
CA SER A 135 8.96 16.99 -16.98
C SER A 135 8.79 16.21 -15.65
N PRO A 136 9.46 15.08 -15.48
CA PRO A 136 9.38 14.31 -14.24
C PRO A 136 9.69 15.13 -12.98
N ALA A 137 10.61 16.08 -13.07
CA ALA A 137 10.96 16.95 -11.96
C ALA A 137 9.82 17.90 -11.57
N GLU A 138 9.09 18.46 -12.55
CA GLU A 138 7.91 19.31 -12.30
C GLU A 138 6.79 18.51 -11.64
N VAL A 139 6.52 17.31 -12.13
CA VAL A 139 5.51 16.40 -11.55
C VAL A 139 5.81 16.11 -10.09
N VAL A 140 7.05 15.73 -9.78
CA VAL A 140 7.51 15.46 -8.42
C VAL A 140 7.43 16.70 -7.54
N GLN A 141 7.80 17.87 -8.05
CA GLN A 141 7.73 19.14 -7.32
C GLN A 141 6.28 19.51 -6.97
N ILE A 142 5.34 19.35 -7.91
CA ILE A 142 3.93 19.62 -7.68
C ILE A 142 3.36 18.65 -6.63
N LEU A 143 3.70 17.36 -6.72
CA LEU A 143 3.31 16.37 -5.71
C LEU A 143 3.85 16.74 -4.32
N ASN A 144 5.14 17.05 -4.24
CA ASN A 144 5.75 17.47 -2.98
C ASN A 144 5.02 18.68 -2.39
N GLY A 145 4.69 19.69 -3.20
CA GLY A 145 3.93 20.85 -2.76
C GLY A 145 2.54 20.49 -2.23
N ARG A 146 1.84 19.56 -2.85
CA ARG A 146 0.51 19.11 -2.41
C ARG A 146 0.55 18.38 -1.06
N PHE A 147 1.52 17.50 -0.86
CA PHE A 147 1.64 16.71 0.37
C PHE A 147 2.34 17.44 1.52
N CYS A 148 3.16 18.46 1.23
CA CYS A 148 3.79 19.30 2.27
C CYS A 148 2.92 20.48 2.72
N SER A 149 1.87 20.86 1.96
CA SER A 149 0.99 21.99 2.30
C SER A 149 -0.22 21.60 3.13
N ASP A 150 -0.50 20.32 3.31
CA ASP A 150 -1.57 19.86 4.19
C ASP A 150 -1.14 20.08 5.65
N GLU A 151 -1.84 20.98 6.34
CA GLU A 151 -1.72 21.22 7.79
C GLU A 151 -2.17 20.00 8.63
N ALA A 152 -2.53 18.89 7.98
CA ALA A 152 -2.83 17.66 8.67
C ALA A 152 -1.53 17.12 9.30
N GLU A 153 -1.55 16.87 10.60
CA GLU A 153 -0.48 16.25 11.41
C GLU A 153 -0.12 14.80 10.96
N ILE A 154 -0.25 14.49 9.68
CA ILE A 154 0.15 13.20 9.13
C ILE A 154 1.66 13.22 8.96
N VAL A 155 2.38 12.77 9.97
CA VAL A 155 3.83 12.61 10.00
C VAL A 155 4.25 11.39 9.15
N SER A 156 3.78 11.32 7.92
CA SER A 156 4.20 10.28 6.98
C SER A 156 4.89 10.93 5.79
N TYR A 157 6.07 10.45 5.44
CA TYR A 157 6.76 10.81 4.20
C TYR A 157 6.79 9.60 3.28
N PHE A 158 7.03 9.85 2.02
CA PHE A 158 7.21 8.79 1.03
C PHE A 158 8.38 9.11 0.11
N THR A 159 8.95 8.08 -0.44
CA THR A 159 9.92 8.16 -1.52
C THR A 159 9.22 7.91 -2.85
N LEU A 160 9.71 8.48 -3.93
CA LEU A 160 9.06 8.41 -5.23
C LEU A 160 10.11 8.35 -6.35
N ILE A 161 9.88 7.48 -7.31
CA ILE A 161 10.36 7.62 -8.69
C ILE A 161 9.16 7.92 -9.58
N TYR A 162 9.28 8.94 -10.42
CA TYR A 162 8.37 9.18 -11.53
C TYR A 162 9.18 9.33 -12.81
N GLY A 163 8.72 8.71 -13.88
CA GLY A 163 9.40 8.77 -15.16
C GLY A 163 8.45 8.71 -16.36
N VAL A 164 8.96 9.14 -17.49
CA VAL A 164 8.28 9.14 -18.79
C VAL A 164 9.23 8.54 -19.83
N ILE A 165 8.72 7.65 -20.67
CA ILE A 165 9.42 7.04 -21.79
C ILE A 165 8.71 7.46 -23.08
N ASP A 166 9.44 8.01 -24.03
CA ASP A 166 8.98 8.23 -25.40
C ASP A 166 9.00 6.90 -26.14
N LEU A 167 7.84 6.42 -26.58
CA LEU A 167 7.71 5.12 -27.22
C LEU A 167 8.22 5.10 -28.67
N THR A 168 8.42 6.27 -29.29
CA THR A 168 8.96 6.39 -30.63
C THR A 168 10.47 6.31 -30.64
N THR A 169 11.13 7.01 -29.69
CA THR A 169 12.59 7.08 -29.63
C THR A 169 13.20 6.08 -28.64
N GLY A 170 12.42 5.59 -27.68
CA GLY A 170 12.89 4.79 -26.56
C GLY A 170 13.62 5.61 -25.48
N GLU A 171 13.67 6.94 -25.64
CA GLU A 171 14.30 7.80 -24.63
C GLU A 171 13.43 7.93 -23.38
N GLY A 172 14.04 7.73 -22.21
CA GLY A 172 13.39 7.86 -20.92
C GLY A 172 13.96 9.02 -20.10
N LYS A 173 13.08 9.72 -19.38
CA LYS A 173 13.45 10.69 -18.35
C LYS A 173 12.80 10.31 -17.06
N LEU A 174 13.51 10.42 -15.94
CA LEU A 174 12.96 10.16 -14.62
C LEU A 174 13.44 11.22 -13.59
N CYS A 175 12.65 11.36 -12.54
CA CYS A 175 13.02 12.08 -11.33
C CYS A 175 12.91 11.13 -10.13
N GLN A 176 13.94 11.14 -9.30
CA GLN A 176 14.05 10.32 -8.09
C GLN A 176 13.99 11.24 -6.87
N ALA A 177 13.04 10.98 -6.00
CA ALA A 177 12.84 11.69 -4.73
C ALA A 177 13.03 10.72 -3.57
N GLY A 178 14.27 10.53 -3.15
CA GLY A 178 14.63 9.68 -2.01
C GLY A 178 14.46 8.16 -2.22
N HIS A 179 13.96 7.73 -3.36
CA HIS A 179 13.71 6.31 -3.66
C HIS A 179 14.99 5.61 -4.16
N PRO A 180 15.14 4.28 -3.97
CA PRO A 180 16.28 3.54 -4.54
C PRO A 180 16.40 3.72 -6.06
N THR A 181 17.64 3.75 -6.55
CA THR A 181 17.92 3.95 -7.97
C THR A 181 17.47 2.75 -8.81
N PRO A 182 16.75 2.95 -9.92
CA PRO A 182 16.38 1.87 -10.82
C PRO A 182 17.59 1.39 -11.62
N PHE A 183 17.52 0.14 -12.06
CA PHE A 183 18.55 -0.47 -12.90
C PHE A 183 18.06 -0.62 -14.33
N ILE A 184 18.91 -0.27 -15.28
CA ILE A 184 18.72 -0.57 -16.69
C ILE A 184 19.59 -1.76 -17.05
N VAL A 185 18.95 -2.84 -17.53
CA VAL A 185 19.65 -4.02 -18.04
C VAL A 185 19.61 -3.97 -19.55
N THR A 186 20.79 -3.95 -20.17
CA THR A 186 20.93 -3.92 -21.63
C THR A 186 20.87 -5.33 -22.21
N VAL A 187 20.57 -5.46 -23.52
CA VAL A 187 20.42 -6.74 -24.18
C VAL A 187 21.66 -7.62 -24.12
N ASP A 188 22.84 -7.01 -24.05
CA ASP A 188 24.13 -7.68 -23.86
C ASP A 188 24.42 -8.05 -22.39
N GLY A 189 23.48 -7.83 -21.49
CA GLY A 189 23.59 -8.13 -20.07
C GLY A 189 24.32 -7.07 -19.25
N GLY A 190 24.64 -5.91 -19.81
CA GLY A 190 25.20 -4.79 -19.07
C GLY A 190 24.16 -4.21 -18.12
N VAL A 191 24.58 -3.80 -16.91
CA VAL A 191 23.72 -3.14 -15.90
C VAL A 191 24.21 -1.71 -15.72
N ARG A 192 23.27 -0.77 -15.76
CA ARG A 192 23.48 0.65 -15.50
C ARG A 192 22.51 1.13 -14.44
N SER A 193 22.91 2.04 -13.59
CA SER A 193 22.09 2.71 -12.56
C SER A 193 22.13 4.21 -12.77
#